data_fcf2b781e7dce6a8c65b9716bc60f74c
#
_entry.id   fcf2b781e7dce6a8c65b9716bc60f74c
#
_cell.length_a   1.000
_cell.length_b   1.000
_cell.length_c   1.000
_cell.angle_alpha   90.00
_cell.angle_beta   90.00
_cell.angle_gamma   90.00
#
_symmetry.space_group_name_H-M   'P 1'
#
loop_
_entity.id
_entity.type
_entity.pdbx_description
1 polymer ?
#
loop_
_entity_poly.entity_id
_entity_poly.type
_entity_poly.pdbx_seq_one_letter_code
_entity_poly.pdbx_strand_id
1 'polypeptide(L)'
;MGLSLLRKPHIYQAIKEENETYGYPISALCKLGKVSRAGYYKWLNRVVPANEGHNNLIADIIEKIHLKHPDKGYRRIRDDLERYYDINVNDKRVLRICRRKDIKSTIKYANKGCTRQADNPQFTAENILNREFHADAPNEKWLTDVTEFKYYIGKEKHKVYLSAILDLYDRRIVSYIIRDNNNNSLVFDTFDEAIRNNPGAHPLCHSDRGFQYTNREFHNKLEAAGMTQSMSRVGKCIDNGPMEGFWGILKRESYYGKKFTARETLVKMINEYIEYYNNQRLQRNLGVLTPMEKHKHYKMVA
;
A
#
# COMPACT_ATOMS: atom_id res chain seq x y z
N MET A 1 -20.03 -32.88 18.13
CA MET A 1 -18.59 -32.78 17.81
C MET A 1 -17.80 -33.60 18.79
N GLY A 2 -16.95 -34.50 18.31
CA GLY A 2 -16.19 -35.37 19.23
C GLY A 2 -15.10 -34.58 19.96
N LEU A 3 -14.88 -34.85 21.24
CA LEU A 3 -13.82 -34.26 22.10
C LEU A 3 -12.40 -34.37 21.51
N SER A 4 -12.18 -35.20 20.49
CA SER A 4 -10.91 -35.38 19.80
C SER A 4 -10.48 -34.18 18.93
N LEU A 5 -11.39 -33.25 18.59
CA LEU A 5 -11.12 -32.05 17.83
C LEU A 5 -10.78 -30.82 18.68
N LEU A 6 -10.99 -30.91 20.00
CA LEU A 6 -10.67 -29.82 20.92
C LEU A 6 -9.19 -29.85 21.30
N ARG A 7 -8.53 -28.68 21.28
CA ARG A 7 -7.15 -28.53 21.76
C ARG A 7 -7.12 -28.74 23.29
N LYS A 8 -6.10 -29.41 23.81
CA LYS A 8 -5.94 -29.69 25.24
C LYS A 8 -6.22 -28.51 26.19
N PRO A 9 -5.79 -27.25 25.88
CA PRO A 9 -6.13 -26.11 26.75
C PRO A 9 -7.63 -25.84 26.89
N HIS A 10 -8.42 -26.03 25.83
CA HIS A 10 -9.88 -25.85 25.89
C HIS A 10 -10.54 -26.92 26.76
N ILE A 11 -10.00 -28.15 26.72
CA ILE A 11 -10.47 -29.24 27.60
C ILE A 11 -10.15 -28.93 29.07
N TYR A 12 -8.95 -28.42 29.35
CA TYR A 12 -8.56 -28.01 30.71
C TYR A 12 -9.41 -26.85 31.22
N GLN A 13 -9.74 -25.89 30.37
CA GLN A 13 -10.61 -24.76 30.71
C GLN A 13 -12.03 -25.28 31.09
N ALA A 14 -12.61 -26.16 30.27
CA ALA A 14 -13.91 -26.76 30.56
C ALA A 14 -13.88 -27.59 31.89
N ILE A 15 -12.81 -28.35 32.16
CA ILE A 15 -12.64 -29.07 33.42
C ILE A 15 -12.63 -28.11 34.62
N LYS A 16 -11.97 -26.97 34.47
CA LYS A 16 -11.92 -25.93 35.51
C LYS A 16 -13.31 -25.36 35.77
N GLU A 17 -14.03 -24.97 34.75
CA GLU A 17 -15.37 -24.38 34.81
C GLU A 17 -16.38 -25.35 35.42
N GLU A 18 -16.39 -26.62 35.02
CA GLU A 18 -17.27 -27.65 35.55
C GLU A 18 -16.97 -27.97 37.03
N ASN A 19 -15.69 -27.98 37.42
CA ASN A 19 -15.31 -28.17 38.81
C ASN A 19 -15.71 -26.95 39.68
N GLU A 20 -15.48 -25.73 39.22
CA GLU A 20 -15.83 -24.50 39.95
C GLU A 20 -17.35 -24.29 40.05
N THR A 21 -18.12 -24.66 39.03
CA THR A 21 -19.57 -24.42 38.95
C THR A 21 -20.36 -25.50 39.68
N TYR A 22 -19.99 -26.78 39.52
CA TYR A 22 -20.77 -27.93 39.99
C TYR A 22 -20.06 -28.81 41.01
N GLY A 23 -18.79 -28.53 41.35
CA GLY A 23 -18.03 -29.30 42.33
C GLY A 23 -17.62 -30.71 41.87
N TYR A 24 -17.72 -31.04 40.60
CA TYR A 24 -17.36 -32.37 40.09
C TYR A 24 -15.87 -32.68 40.34
N PRO A 25 -15.53 -33.92 40.72
CA PRO A 25 -14.14 -34.30 40.98
C PRO A 25 -13.27 -34.16 39.73
N ILE A 26 -12.15 -33.43 39.84
CA ILE A 26 -11.18 -33.21 38.76
C ILE A 26 -10.70 -34.55 38.15
N SER A 27 -10.58 -35.60 38.96
CA SER A 27 -10.19 -36.93 38.48
C SER A 27 -11.19 -37.52 37.49
N ALA A 28 -12.50 -37.35 37.74
CA ALA A 28 -13.57 -37.82 36.85
C ALA A 28 -13.64 -37.00 35.58
N LEU A 29 -13.55 -35.67 35.70
CA LEU A 29 -13.54 -34.75 34.55
C LEU A 29 -12.32 -34.96 33.63
N CYS A 30 -11.12 -35.16 34.19
CA CYS A 30 -9.93 -35.52 33.43
C CYS A 30 -10.07 -36.83 32.67
N LYS A 31 -10.68 -37.85 33.29
CA LYS A 31 -10.96 -39.16 32.67
C LYS A 31 -11.94 -38.99 31.50
N LEU A 32 -13.01 -38.22 31.70
CA LEU A 32 -14.00 -37.89 30.66
C LEU A 32 -13.36 -37.12 29.50
N GLY A 33 -12.56 -36.10 29.80
CA GLY A 33 -11.82 -35.28 28.82
C GLY A 33 -10.63 -35.99 28.16
N LYS A 34 -10.33 -37.25 28.56
CA LYS A 34 -9.17 -38.01 28.06
C LYS A 34 -7.83 -37.29 28.19
N VAL A 35 -7.64 -36.59 29.32
CA VAL A 35 -6.41 -35.84 29.63
C VAL A 35 -5.83 -36.30 30.95
N SER A 36 -4.51 -36.15 31.15
CA SER A 36 -3.89 -36.52 32.43
C SER A 36 -4.11 -35.42 33.48
N ARG A 37 -4.33 -35.86 34.75
CA ARG A 37 -4.42 -34.96 35.90
C ARG A 37 -3.15 -34.10 36.06
N ALA A 38 -1.99 -34.69 35.88
CA ALA A 38 -0.71 -33.96 35.92
C ALA A 38 -0.65 -32.85 34.85
N GLY A 39 -1.16 -33.12 33.64
CA GLY A 39 -1.27 -32.13 32.57
C GLY A 39 -2.23 -31.00 32.92
N TYR A 40 -3.38 -31.30 33.57
CA TYR A 40 -4.32 -30.29 34.03
C TYR A 40 -3.72 -29.38 35.11
N TYR A 41 -3.09 -29.91 36.14
CA TYR A 41 -2.45 -29.10 37.18
C TYR A 41 -1.26 -28.30 36.68
N LYS A 42 -0.47 -28.86 35.75
CA LYS A 42 0.59 -28.10 35.09
C LYS A 42 0.03 -26.92 34.28
N TRP A 43 -1.13 -27.08 33.64
CA TRP A 43 -1.81 -25.99 32.91
C TRP A 43 -2.40 -24.99 33.93
N LEU A 44 -3.04 -25.44 34.99
CA LEU A 44 -3.65 -24.56 35.99
C LEU A 44 -2.63 -23.67 36.70
N ASN A 45 -1.47 -24.24 37.05
CA ASN A 45 -0.39 -23.53 37.77
C ASN A 45 0.62 -22.92 36.83
N ARG A 46 0.28 -22.79 35.53
CA ARG A 46 1.20 -22.25 34.53
C ARG A 46 1.40 -20.78 34.75
N VAL A 47 2.65 -20.38 35.06
CA VAL A 47 3.07 -18.97 34.96
C VAL A 47 3.18 -18.62 33.50
N VAL A 48 2.50 -17.56 33.09
CA VAL A 48 2.60 -17.05 31.71
C VAL A 48 4.00 -16.46 31.49
N PRO A 49 4.81 -17.01 30.57
CA PRO A 49 6.14 -16.46 30.30
C PRO A 49 6.03 -15.01 29.83
N ALA A 50 7.02 -14.17 30.20
CA ALA A 50 7.07 -12.77 29.81
C ALA A 50 6.88 -12.56 28.27
N ASN A 51 7.50 -13.42 27.47
CA ASN A 51 7.33 -13.41 26.00
C ASN A 51 5.89 -13.68 25.54
N GLU A 52 5.12 -14.47 26.28
CA GLU A 52 3.71 -14.74 25.96
C GLU A 52 2.85 -13.53 26.32
N GLY A 53 3.07 -12.93 27.49
CA GLY A 53 2.42 -11.67 27.89
C GLY A 53 2.67 -10.57 26.88
N HIS A 54 3.92 -10.39 26.45
CA HIS A 54 4.28 -9.41 25.42
C HIS A 54 3.64 -9.75 24.05
N ASN A 55 3.53 -11.03 23.67
CA ASN A 55 2.82 -11.39 22.44
C ASN A 55 1.30 -11.10 22.52
N ASN A 56 0.70 -11.22 23.70
CA ASN A 56 -0.72 -10.92 23.89
C ASN A 56 -0.94 -9.40 23.77
N LEU A 57 -0.11 -8.58 24.40
CA LEU A 57 -0.15 -7.11 24.23
C LEU A 57 -0.05 -6.71 22.76
N ILE A 58 0.93 -7.27 22.04
CA ILE A 58 1.09 -7.01 20.60
C ILE A 58 -0.15 -7.46 19.82
N ALA A 59 -0.75 -8.61 20.18
CA ALA A 59 -1.94 -9.14 19.51
C ALA A 59 -3.14 -8.18 19.65
N ASP A 60 -3.35 -7.61 20.84
CA ASP A 60 -4.42 -6.66 21.12
C ASP A 60 -4.24 -5.36 20.31
N ILE A 61 -3.00 -4.89 20.18
CA ILE A 61 -2.68 -3.72 19.33
C ILE A 61 -2.91 -4.04 17.86
N ILE A 62 -2.48 -5.20 17.38
CA ILE A 62 -2.70 -5.67 16.01
C ILE A 62 -4.19 -5.72 15.68
N GLU A 63 -5.03 -6.22 16.59
CA GLU A 63 -6.49 -6.25 16.42
C GLU A 63 -7.06 -4.82 16.29
N LYS A 64 -6.64 -3.89 17.13
CA LYS A 64 -7.05 -2.48 17.04
C LYS A 64 -6.65 -1.84 15.71
N ILE A 65 -5.42 -2.08 15.24
CA ILE A 65 -4.95 -1.58 13.93
C ILE A 65 -5.81 -2.19 12.81
N HIS A 66 -6.07 -3.50 12.85
CA HIS A 66 -6.84 -4.20 11.82
C HIS A 66 -8.30 -3.75 11.76
N LEU A 67 -8.95 -3.53 12.90
CA LEU A 67 -10.31 -2.99 12.97
C LEU A 67 -10.42 -1.61 12.30
N LYS A 68 -9.42 -0.76 12.50
CA LYS A 68 -9.36 0.58 11.92
C LYS A 68 -8.93 0.56 10.44
N HIS A 69 -8.03 -0.35 10.07
CA HIS A 69 -7.40 -0.46 8.75
C HIS A 69 -7.35 -1.92 8.27
N PRO A 70 -8.48 -2.52 7.87
CA PRO A 70 -8.56 -3.94 7.50
C PRO A 70 -7.80 -4.27 6.20
N ASP A 71 -7.44 -3.27 5.41
CA ASP A 71 -6.61 -3.38 4.21
C ASP A 71 -5.13 -3.64 4.53
N LYS A 72 -4.65 -3.32 5.74
CA LYS A 72 -3.24 -3.48 6.09
C LYS A 72 -2.88 -4.95 6.27
N GLY A 73 -1.87 -5.42 5.52
CA GLY A 73 -1.22 -6.72 5.76
C GLY A 73 -0.16 -6.64 6.87
N TYR A 74 0.33 -7.79 7.34
CA TYR A 74 1.25 -7.90 8.47
C TYR A 74 2.50 -7.01 8.38
N ARG A 75 3.01 -6.72 7.17
CA ARG A 75 4.16 -5.83 6.98
C ARG A 75 3.82 -4.38 7.32
N ARG A 76 2.67 -3.89 6.84
CA ARG A 76 2.19 -2.53 7.16
C ARG A 76 1.79 -2.42 8.63
N ILE A 77 1.21 -3.47 9.21
CA ILE A 77 0.93 -3.54 10.66
C ILE A 77 2.23 -3.47 11.47
N ARG A 78 3.30 -4.15 11.02
CA ARG A 78 4.62 -4.05 11.66
C ARG A 78 5.17 -2.63 11.62
N ASP A 79 5.01 -1.94 10.52
CA ASP A 79 5.45 -0.56 10.36
C ASP A 79 4.67 0.40 11.28
N ASP A 80 3.34 0.16 11.45
CA ASP A 80 2.52 0.89 12.41
C ASP A 80 2.94 0.62 13.86
N LEU A 81 3.27 -0.64 14.22
CA LEU A 81 3.75 -1.00 15.56
C LEU A 81 5.04 -0.25 15.89
N GLU A 82 5.99 -0.19 14.96
CA GLU A 82 7.24 0.56 15.13
C GLU A 82 6.97 2.07 15.24
N ARG A 83 6.18 2.63 14.35
CA ARG A 83 5.99 4.08 14.22
C ARG A 83 5.12 4.69 15.33
N TYR A 84 4.01 4.02 15.69
CA TYR A 84 3.00 4.60 16.57
C TYR A 84 2.97 4.02 17.98
N TYR A 85 3.61 2.87 18.19
CA TYR A 85 3.58 2.17 19.48
C TYR A 85 4.97 1.90 20.04
N ASP A 86 6.03 2.33 19.34
CA ASP A 86 7.45 2.08 19.71
C ASP A 86 7.77 0.59 19.95
N ILE A 87 7.08 -0.29 19.18
CA ILE A 87 7.24 -1.73 19.26
C ILE A 87 8.05 -2.24 18.07
N ASN A 88 9.34 -2.45 18.28
CA ASN A 88 10.23 -2.99 17.25
C ASN A 88 10.24 -4.54 17.29
N VAL A 89 9.59 -5.16 16.31
CA VAL A 89 9.48 -6.60 16.14
C VAL A 89 9.68 -7.01 14.68
N ASN A 90 10.18 -8.22 14.45
CA ASN A 90 10.36 -8.68 13.09
C ASN A 90 9.04 -9.10 12.41
N ASP A 91 9.02 -9.08 11.09
CA ASP A 91 7.87 -9.46 10.25
C ASP A 91 7.33 -10.86 10.55
N LYS A 92 8.23 -11.84 10.84
CA LYS A 92 7.84 -13.22 11.13
C LYS A 92 7.03 -13.33 12.43
N ARG A 93 7.37 -12.52 13.44
CA ARG A 93 6.63 -12.48 14.72
C ARG A 93 5.23 -11.91 14.50
N VAL A 94 5.10 -10.79 13.80
CA VAL A 94 3.81 -10.18 13.49
C VAL A 94 2.95 -11.13 12.64
N LEU A 95 3.52 -11.73 11.59
CA LEU A 95 2.79 -12.70 10.75
C LEU A 95 2.25 -13.90 11.56
N ARG A 96 3.05 -14.42 12.50
CA ARG A 96 2.62 -15.53 13.37
C ARG A 96 1.46 -15.12 14.27
N ILE A 97 1.48 -13.91 14.82
CA ILE A 97 0.39 -13.37 15.64
C ILE A 97 -0.87 -13.17 14.79
N CYS A 98 -0.75 -12.54 13.63
CA CYS A 98 -1.87 -12.36 12.69
C CYS A 98 -2.51 -13.71 12.32
N ARG A 99 -1.71 -14.73 12.00
CA ARG A 99 -2.22 -16.07 11.69
C ARG A 99 -2.96 -16.70 12.87
N ARG A 100 -2.47 -16.52 14.11
CA ARG A 100 -3.11 -17.06 15.32
C ARG A 100 -4.48 -16.39 15.59
N LYS A 101 -4.62 -15.11 15.22
CA LYS A 101 -5.85 -14.31 15.38
C LYS A 101 -6.74 -14.32 14.12
N ASP A 102 -6.38 -15.10 13.09
CA ASP A 102 -7.02 -15.14 11.76
C ASP A 102 -7.14 -13.77 11.07
N ILE A 103 -6.19 -12.88 11.35
CA ILE A 103 -6.12 -11.54 10.76
C ILE A 103 -5.48 -11.62 9.38
N LYS A 104 -6.20 -11.21 8.35
CA LYS A 104 -5.77 -11.17 6.94
C LYS A 104 -6.17 -9.84 6.31
N SER A 105 -5.29 -9.30 5.47
CA SER A 105 -5.62 -8.10 4.67
C SER A 105 -6.81 -8.37 3.75
N THR A 106 -7.72 -7.42 3.64
CA THR A 106 -8.87 -7.46 2.73
C THR A 106 -8.53 -7.10 1.28
N ILE A 107 -7.28 -6.74 0.99
CA ILE A 107 -6.82 -6.38 -0.36
C ILE A 107 -7.00 -7.56 -1.33
N LYS A 108 -7.64 -7.27 -2.47
CA LYS A 108 -7.79 -8.21 -3.58
C LYS A 108 -6.79 -7.88 -4.68
N TYR A 109 -6.22 -8.92 -5.31
CA TYR A 109 -5.31 -8.78 -6.44
C TYR A 109 -6.08 -8.95 -7.75
N ALA A 110 -5.82 -8.05 -8.72
CA ALA A 110 -6.23 -8.22 -10.11
C ALA A 110 -5.06 -7.89 -11.02
N ASN A 111 -4.67 -8.85 -11.88
CA ASN A 111 -3.62 -8.66 -12.87
C ASN A 111 -4.24 -8.19 -14.18
N LYS A 112 -4.17 -6.88 -14.49
CA LYS A 112 -4.45 -6.36 -15.85
C LYS A 112 -3.62 -5.11 -16.06
N GLY A 113 -2.62 -5.18 -16.93
CA GLY A 113 -1.88 -4.03 -17.47
C GLY A 113 -2.67 -3.40 -18.63
N CYS A 114 -2.49 -2.10 -18.85
CA CYS A 114 -3.10 -1.37 -19.95
C CYS A 114 -2.20 -0.21 -20.38
N THR A 115 -1.31 -0.46 -21.36
CA THR A 115 -0.55 0.59 -22.03
C THR A 115 -0.88 0.56 -23.52
N ARG A 116 -1.22 1.71 -24.12
CA ARG A 116 -1.37 1.87 -25.56
C ARG A 116 -0.15 2.63 -26.08
N GLN A 117 0.59 2.03 -27.00
CA GLN A 117 1.67 2.69 -27.74
C GLN A 117 1.12 3.69 -28.74
N ALA A 118 1.91 4.72 -29.06
CA ALA A 118 1.62 5.64 -30.15
C ALA A 118 1.86 4.94 -31.49
N ASP A 119 0.90 5.04 -32.41
CA ASP A 119 1.02 4.48 -33.74
C ASP A 119 2.02 5.31 -34.61
N ASN A 120 2.09 6.64 -34.41
CA ASN A 120 3.02 7.56 -35.07
C ASN A 120 3.62 8.56 -34.07
N PRO A 121 4.76 8.24 -33.43
CA PRO A 121 5.42 9.15 -32.49
C PRO A 121 6.00 10.35 -33.23
N GLN A 122 5.66 11.58 -32.82
CA GLN A 122 6.21 12.81 -33.36
C GLN A 122 7.62 13.11 -32.84
N PHE A 123 7.90 12.66 -31.61
CA PHE A 123 9.18 12.80 -30.95
C PHE A 123 9.46 11.55 -30.09
N THR A 124 10.72 11.14 -30.04
CA THR A 124 11.16 10.06 -29.14
C THR A 124 12.49 10.44 -28.49
N ALA A 125 12.56 10.31 -27.16
CA ALA A 125 13.79 10.50 -26.41
C ALA A 125 14.47 9.15 -26.08
N GLU A 126 15.77 9.23 -25.78
CA GLU A 126 16.52 8.09 -25.29
C GLU A 126 16.12 7.73 -23.85
N ASN A 127 16.39 6.49 -23.43
CA ASN A 127 16.21 6.06 -22.06
C ASN A 127 17.42 6.47 -21.20
N ILE A 128 17.45 7.74 -20.80
CA ILE A 128 18.51 8.31 -19.96
C ILE A 128 18.40 7.78 -18.53
N LEU A 129 17.17 7.58 -18.00
CA LEU A 129 16.93 7.06 -16.66
C LEU A 129 17.52 5.66 -16.44
N ASN A 130 17.51 4.82 -17.48
CA ASN A 130 18.09 3.49 -17.51
C ASN A 130 17.84 2.63 -16.24
N ARG A 131 16.63 2.73 -15.66
CA ARG A 131 16.21 2.07 -14.39
C ARG A 131 16.96 2.53 -13.14
N GLU A 132 17.66 3.62 -13.20
CA GLU A 132 18.27 4.22 -12.03
C GLU A 132 17.22 4.99 -11.22
N PHE A 133 16.42 4.24 -10.47
CA PHE A 133 15.28 4.74 -9.68
C PHE A 133 15.68 5.34 -8.32
N HIS A 134 16.93 5.70 -8.16
CA HIS A 134 17.44 6.47 -7.03
C HIS A 134 17.62 7.93 -7.41
N ALA A 135 17.34 8.81 -6.47
CA ALA A 135 17.62 10.24 -6.55
C ALA A 135 18.13 10.70 -5.19
N ASP A 136 19.06 11.66 -5.17
CA ASP A 136 19.69 12.16 -3.95
C ASP A 136 18.96 13.38 -3.38
N ALA A 137 18.16 14.05 -4.22
CA ALA A 137 17.41 15.24 -3.85
C ALA A 137 15.98 15.23 -4.44
N PRO A 138 15.03 15.93 -3.78
CA PRO A 138 13.73 16.20 -4.38
C PRO A 138 13.85 16.97 -5.69
N ASN A 139 12.98 16.67 -6.63
CA ASN A 139 12.95 17.29 -7.95
C ASN A 139 14.19 17.04 -8.84
N GLU A 140 14.92 15.96 -8.59
CA GLU A 140 16.03 15.51 -9.46
C GLU A 140 15.51 14.63 -10.61
N LYS A 141 14.58 13.71 -10.31
CA LYS A 141 14.01 12.77 -11.29
C LYS A 141 12.52 12.62 -11.05
N TRP A 142 11.73 12.91 -12.08
CA TRP A 142 10.27 12.71 -12.08
C TRP A 142 9.87 11.59 -13.03
N LEU A 143 8.93 10.77 -12.60
CA LEU A 143 8.26 9.78 -13.44
C LEU A 143 6.83 10.24 -13.71
N THR A 144 6.34 10.06 -14.91
CA THR A 144 4.96 10.36 -15.28
C THR A 144 4.32 9.24 -16.06
N ASP A 145 3.02 9.05 -15.87
CA ASP A 145 2.21 8.06 -16.57
C ASP A 145 0.72 8.37 -16.41
N VAL A 146 -0.10 7.73 -17.24
CA VAL A 146 -1.57 7.83 -17.21
C VAL A 146 -2.18 6.48 -16.91
N THR A 147 -3.16 6.44 -16.01
CA THR A 147 -3.91 5.22 -15.71
C THR A 147 -5.42 5.42 -15.86
N GLU A 148 -6.13 4.35 -16.20
CA GLU A 148 -7.58 4.31 -16.39
C GLU A 148 -8.28 3.72 -15.17
N PHE A 149 -9.42 4.33 -14.77
CA PHE A 149 -10.39 3.79 -13.83
C PHE A 149 -11.76 3.70 -14.49
N LYS A 150 -12.59 2.80 -13.99
CA LYS A 150 -13.94 2.55 -14.52
C LYS A 150 -14.98 2.72 -13.42
N TYR A 151 -16.14 3.31 -13.80
CA TYR A 151 -17.35 3.34 -12.99
C TYR A 151 -18.55 2.96 -13.85
N TYR A 152 -19.69 2.70 -13.23
CA TYR A 152 -20.86 2.16 -13.91
C TYR A 152 -22.10 2.94 -13.53
N ILE A 153 -22.80 3.49 -14.51
CA ILE A 153 -24.14 4.08 -14.35
C ILE A 153 -25.14 3.08 -14.90
N GLY A 154 -25.87 2.39 -14.02
CA GLY A 154 -26.69 1.27 -14.43
C GLY A 154 -25.85 0.13 -15.04
N LYS A 155 -26.06 -0.16 -16.32
CA LYS A 155 -25.32 -1.16 -17.11
C LYS A 155 -24.18 -0.54 -17.95
N GLU A 156 -24.13 0.77 -18.06
CA GLU A 156 -23.15 1.47 -18.89
C GLU A 156 -21.82 1.63 -18.15
N LYS A 157 -20.74 1.36 -18.87
CA LYS A 157 -19.37 1.48 -18.38
C LYS A 157 -18.76 2.81 -18.83
N HIS A 158 -18.42 3.63 -17.86
CA HIS A 158 -17.73 4.91 -18.05
C HIS A 158 -16.28 4.82 -17.55
N LYS A 159 -15.46 5.80 -17.94
CA LYS A 159 -14.04 5.86 -17.63
C LYS A 159 -13.66 7.23 -17.11
N VAL A 160 -12.67 7.25 -16.23
CA VAL A 160 -11.87 8.43 -15.93
C VAL A 160 -10.40 8.07 -16.06
N TYR A 161 -9.59 9.06 -16.43
CA TYR A 161 -8.16 8.94 -16.59
C TYR A 161 -7.47 9.82 -15.56
N LEU A 162 -6.46 9.28 -14.94
CA LEU A 162 -5.60 9.94 -13.98
C LEU A 162 -4.20 10.01 -14.55
N SER A 163 -3.72 11.23 -14.79
CA SER A 163 -2.30 11.52 -15.03
C SER A 163 -1.66 11.97 -13.73
N ALA A 164 -0.45 11.51 -13.45
CA ALA A 164 0.29 11.94 -12.27
C ALA A 164 1.80 11.99 -12.51
N ILE A 165 2.49 12.78 -11.70
CA ILE A 165 3.95 12.87 -11.64
C ILE A 165 4.41 12.44 -10.26
N LEU A 166 5.37 11.51 -10.22
CA LEU A 166 5.98 10.95 -9.02
C LEU A 166 7.44 11.37 -8.94
N ASP A 167 7.87 11.90 -7.81
CA ASP A 167 9.27 12.20 -7.50
C ASP A 167 10.00 10.94 -7.04
N LEU A 168 11.19 10.68 -7.60
CA LEU A 168 11.96 9.47 -7.25
C LEU A 168 12.68 9.54 -5.91
N TYR A 169 12.95 10.73 -5.38
CA TYR A 169 13.62 10.89 -4.08
C TYR A 169 12.72 10.50 -2.90
N ASP A 170 11.58 11.15 -2.82
CA ASP A 170 10.65 11.03 -1.69
C ASP A 170 9.40 10.21 -2.01
N ARG A 171 9.23 9.80 -3.26
CA ARG A 171 8.08 9.01 -3.75
C ARG A 171 6.74 9.75 -3.64
N ARG A 172 6.71 11.06 -3.42
CA ARG A 172 5.49 11.84 -3.40
C ARG A 172 4.88 11.98 -4.79
N ILE A 173 3.58 12.09 -4.84
CA ILE A 173 2.89 12.57 -6.04
C ILE A 173 3.00 14.08 -6.04
N VAL A 174 3.73 14.61 -7.02
CA VAL A 174 4.05 16.03 -7.18
C VAL A 174 2.85 16.81 -7.67
N SER A 175 2.17 16.25 -8.67
CA SER A 175 0.93 16.78 -9.26
C SER A 175 0.11 15.64 -9.86
N TYR A 176 -1.18 15.86 -10.04
CA TYR A 176 -2.06 14.94 -10.75
C TYR A 176 -3.32 15.64 -11.26
N ILE A 177 -3.85 15.17 -12.39
CA ILE A 177 -5.11 15.64 -12.98
C ILE A 177 -5.98 14.45 -13.32
N ILE A 178 -7.30 14.60 -13.09
CA ILE A 178 -8.33 13.60 -13.41
C ILE A 178 -9.26 14.16 -14.48
N ARG A 179 -9.44 13.43 -15.59
CA ARG A 179 -10.34 13.80 -16.70
C ARG A 179 -11.10 12.60 -17.25
N ASP A 180 -12.19 12.86 -17.96
CA ASP A 180 -12.99 11.83 -18.63
C ASP A 180 -12.36 11.39 -19.97
N ASN A 181 -11.45 12.20 -20.51
CA ASN A 181 -10.77 11.95 -21.77
C ASN A 181 -9.26 11.78 -21.58
N ASN A 182 -8.70 10.75 -22.24
CA ASN A 182 -7.26 10.54 -22.32
C ASN A 182 -6.70 11.29 -23.53
N ASN A 183 -6.41 12.57 -23.36
CA ASN A 183 -5.90 13.48 -24.39
C ASN A 183 -4.60 14.16 -23.94
N ASN A 184 -3.97 14.93 -24.85
CA ASN A 184 -2.73 15.64 -24.56
C ASN A 184 -2.88 16.63 -23.41
N SER A 185 -4.01 17.36 -23.33
CA SER A 185 -4.23 18.35 -22.27
C SER A 185 -4.25 17.74 -20.87
N LEU A 186 -4.63 16.45 -20.71
CA LEU A 186 -4.56 15.76 -19.42
C LEU A 186 -3.11 15.71 -18.88
N VAL A 187 -2.16 15.37 -19.74
CA VAL A 187 -0.73 15.28 -19.37
C VAL A 187 -0.10 16.65 -19.26
N PHE A 188 -0.41 17.55 -20.21
CA PHE A 188 0.16 18.91 -20.25
C PHE A 188 -0.23 19.71 -19.01
N ASP A 189 -1.49 19.68 -18.61
CA ASP A 189 -1.94 20.39 -17.41
C ASP A 189 -1.37 19.77 -16.12
N THR A 190 -1.18 18.42 -16.09
CA THR A 190 -0.49 17.77 -14.98
C THR A 190 0.95 18.28 -14.84
N PHE A 191 1.63 18.45 -15.96
CA PHE A 191 2.99 18.97 -16.02
C PHE A 191 3.04 20.45 -15.63
N ASP A 192 2.16 21.29 -16.19
CA ASP A 192 2.09 22.71 -15.87
C ASP A 192 1.81 22.94 -14.37
N GLU A 193 0.97 22.13 -13.76
CA GLU A 193 0.73 22.16 -12.31
C GLU A 193 1.96 21.75 -11.50
N ALA A 194 2.70 20.72 -11.95
CA ALA A 194 3.94 20.31 -11.30
C ALA A 194 4.97 21.42 -11.25
N ILE A 195 5.18 22.13 -12.37
CA ILE A 195 6.10 23.28 -12.45
C ILE A 195 5.64 24.40 -11.54
N ARG A 196 4.34 24.75 -11.57
CA ARG A 196 3.78 25.82 -10.74
C ARG A 196 4.00 25.56 -9.25
N ASN A 197 3.85 24.30 -8.83
CA ASN A 197 4.02 23.88 -7.43
C ASN A 197 5.48 23.72 -7.02
N ASN A 198 6.41 23.65 -7.98
CA ASN A 198 7.85 23.47 -7.74
C ASN A 198 8.65 24.45 -8.62
N PRO A 199 8.57 25.76 -8.37
CA PRO A 199 9.29 26.75 -9.17
C PRO A 199 10.80 26.52 -9.08
N GLY A 200 11.48 26.58 -10.22
CA GLY A 200 12.93 26.37 -10.32
C GLY A 200 13.37 24.90 -10.31
N ALA A 201 12.44 23.94 -10.34
CA ALA A 201 12.78 22.53 -10.50
C ALA A 201 13.10 22.19 -11.97
N HIS A 202 14.23 21.49 -12.19
CA HIS A 202 14.68 21.04 -13.52
C HIS A 202 14.96 19.51 -13.53
N PRO A 203 13.96 18.66 -13.21
CA PRO A 203 14.17 17.22 -13.13
C PRO A 203 14.43 16.58 -14.50
N LEU A 204 15.08 15.40 -14.47
CA LEU A 204 14.95 14.43 -15.55
C LEU A 204 13.51 13.90 -15.54
N CYS A 205 12.72 14.19 -16.58
CA CYS A 205 11.34 13.77 -16.71
C CYS A 205 11.25 12.48 -17.54
N HIS A 206 10.89 11.37 -16.92
CA HIS A 206 10.79 10.07 -17.56
C HIS A 206 9.34 9.61 -17.72
N SER A 207 9.01 9.12 -18.92
CA SER A 207 7.69 8.59 -19.26
C SER A 207 7.77 7.28 -20.05
N ASP A 208 6.62 6.64 -20.26
CA ASP A 208 6.47 5.68 -21.34
C ASP A 208 6.45 6.37 -22.73
N ARG A 209 6.18 5.58 -23.79
CA ARG A 209 6.02 6.09 -25.15
C ARG A 209 4.55 6.29 -25.55
N GLY A 210 3.71 6.67 -24.61
CA GLY A 210 2.33 7.06 -24.89
C GLY A 210 2.25 8.25 -25.84
N PHE A 211 1.14 8.36 -26.59
CA PHE A 211 1.00 9.39 -27.62
C PHE A 211 1.10 10.83 -27.07
N GLN A 212 0.73 11.04 -25.80
CA GLN A 212 0.85 12.35 -25.14
C GLN A 212 2.31 12.75 -24.95
N TYR A 213 3.16 11.79 -24.55
CA TYR A 213 4.58 12.02 -24.24
C TYR A 213 5.45 12.12 -25.50
N THR A 214 5.02 11.47 -26.60
CA THR A 214 5.67 11.54 -27.92
C THR A 214 5.19 12.72 -28.75
N ASN A 215 4.34 13.60 -28.19
CA ASN A 215 3.90 14.83 -28.82
C ASN A 215 4.99 15.90 -28.76
N ARG A 216 5.20 16.62 -29.87
CA ARG A 216 6.22 17.64 -29.97
C ARG A 216 5.98 18.82 -29.02
N GLU A 217 4.73 19.18 -28.79
CA GLU A 217 4.36 20.24 -27.83
C GLU A 217 4.78 19.88 -26.40
N PHE A 218 4.63 18.61 -25.98
CA PHE A 218 5.10 18.16 -24.68
C PHE A 218 6.62 18.28 -24.55
N HIS A 219 7.35 17.89 -25.59
CA HIS A 219 8.80 18.05 -25.64
C HIS A 219 9.21 19.54 -25.53
N ASN A 220 8.59 20.41 -26.29
CA ASN A 220 8.86 21.86 -26.23
C ASN A 220 8.56 22.45 -24.84
N LYS A 221 7.52 21.95 -24.12
CA LYS A 221 7.22 22.38 -22.75
C LYS A 221 8.34 21.97 -21.78
N LEU A 222 8.89 20.77 -21.93
CA LEU A 222 10.02 20.29 -21.11
C LEU A 222 11.27 21.15 -21.36
N GLU A 223 11.62 21.40 -22.63
CA GLU A 223 12.76 22.26 -23.00
C GLU A 223 12.60 23.68 -22.46
N ALA A 224 11.42 24.28 -22.61
CA ALA A 224 11.12 25.62 -22.08
C ALA A 224 11.26 25.69 -20.55
N ALA A 225 11.01 24.58 -19.85
CA ALA A 225 11.21 24.45 -18.41
C ALA A 225 12.66 24.06 -18.03
N GLY A 226 13.58 23.93 -18.98
CA GLY A 226 14.97 23.52 -18.74
C GLY A 226 15.12 22.07 -18.29
N MET A 227 14.14 21.21 -18.61
CA MET A 227 14.10 19.80 -18.23
C MET A 227 14.58 18.88 -19.33
N THR A 228 15.16 17.74 -18.94
CA THR A 228 15.57 16.69 -19.87
C THR A 228 14.49 15.62 -19.97
N GLN A 229 14.08 15.29 -21.20
CA GLN A 229 13.13 14.20 -21.45
C GLN A 229 13.84 12.85 -21.53
N SER A 230 13.27 11.84 -20.88
CA SER A 230 13.70 10.45 -20.99
C SER A 230 12.49 9.55 -21.24
N MET A 231 12.64 8.50 -22.05
CA MET A 231 11.54 7.60 -22.38
C MET A 231 11.91 6.14 -22.20
N SER A 232 10.95 5.35 -21.73
CA SER A 232 11.07 3.88 -21.64
C SER A 232 11.40 3.27 -22.99
N ARG A 233 12.14 2.16 -23.00
CA ARG A 233 12.37 1.37 -24.21
C ARG A 233 11.08 0.71 -24.68
N VAL A 234 10.97 0.45 -25.96
CA VAL A 234 9.79 -0.20 -26.56
C VAL A 234 9.52 -1.55 -25.88
N GLY A 235 8.31 -1.76 -25.39
CA GLY A 235 7.88 -3.01 -24.76
C GLY A 235 8.54 -3.31 -23.41
N LYS A 236 9.22 -2.33 -22.77
CA LYS A 236 9.88 -2.49 -21.47
C LYS A 236 9.16 -1.67 -20.39
N CYS A 237 7.96 -2.10 -19.99
CA CYS A 237 7.17 -1.45 -18.95
C CYS A 237 7.94 -1.27 -17.63
N ILE A 238 8.86 -2.18 -17.30
CA ILE A 238 9.72 -2.10 -16.11
C ILE A 238 10.59 -0.84 -16.06
N ASP A 239 10.80 -0.16 -17.19
CA ASP A 239 11.57 1.08 -17.26
C ASP A 239 10.83 2.25 -16.54
N ASN A 240 9.50 2.13 -16.30
CA ASN A 240 8.69 3.05 -15.49
C ASN A 240 8.17 2.38 -14.20
N GLY A 241 8.93 1.42 -13.65
CA GLY A 241 8.53 0.54 -12.56
C GLY A 241 7.97 1.22 -11.30
N PRO A 242 8.57 2.30 -10.76
CA PRO A 242 8.03 2.98 -9.59
C PRO A 242 6.64 3.59 -9.81
N MET A 243 6.36 4.13 -11.01
CA MET A 243 5.04 4.68 -11.34
C MET A 243 3.99 3.57 -11.50
N GLU A 244 4.34 2.46 -12.18
CA GLU A 244 3.49 1.26 -12.23
C GLU A 244 3.23 0.68 -10.83
N GLY A 245 4.25 0.71 -9.97
CA GLY A 245 4.14 0.32 -8.57
C GLY A 245 3.12 1.18 -7.82
N PHE A 246 3.14 2.48 -8.01
CA PHE A 246 2.16 3.41 -7.43
C PHE A 246 0.73 3.11 -7.91
N TRP A 247 0.51 2.93 -9.22
CA TRP A 247 -0.79 2.52 -9.75
C TRP A 247 -1.29 1.21 -9.15
N GLY A 248 -0.38 0.24 -9.04
CA GLY A 248 -0.68 -1.05 -8.43
C GLY A 248 -1.11 -0.91 -6.98
N ILE A 249 -0.44 -0.06 -6.20
CA ILE A 249 -0.75 0.20 -4.79
C ILE A 249 -2.10 0.91 -4.67
N LEU A 250 -2.32 2.02 -5.39
CA LEU A 250 -3.57 2.77 -5.39
C LEU A 250 -4.75 1.88 -5.73
N LYS A 251 -4.66 1.13 -6.84
CA LYS A 251 -5.75 0.26 -7.28
C LYS A 251 -6.03 -0.88 -6.31
N ARG A 252 -5.02 -1.49 -5.71
CA ARG A 252 -5.21 -2.58 -4.73
C ARG A 252 -5.79 -2.09 -3.40
N GLU A 253 -5.32 -0.96 -2.92
CA GLU A 253 -5.70 -0.47 -1.59
C GLU A 253 -7.06 0.25 -1.58
N SER A 254 -7.48 0.87 -2.69
CA SER A 254 -8.68 1.71 -2.69
C SER A 254 -9.71 1.44 -3.78
N TYR A 255 -9.34 0.82 -4.91
CA TYR A 255 -10.22 0.64 -6.05
C TYR A 255 -10.72 -0.80 -6.24
N TYR A 256 -9.82 -1.81 -6.24
CA TYR A 256 -10.23 -3.19 -6.50
C TYR A 256 -11.12 -3.74 -5.38
N GLY A 257 -12.17 -4.47 -5.80
CA GLY A 257 -13.17 -5.02 -4.88
C GLY A 257 -14.27 -4.04 -4.49
N LYS A 258 -14.20 -2.78 -4.94
CA LYS A 258 -15.28 -1.80 -4.80
C LYS A 258 -15.99 -1.59 -6.14
N LYS A 259 -17.27 -1.23 -6.08
CA LYS A 259 -18.08 -0.87 -7.25
C LYS A 259 -18.42 0.62 -7.16
N PHE A 260 -18.03 1.37 -8.17
CA PHE A 260 -18.33 2.80 -8.27
C PHE A 260 -19.49 3.01 -9.22
N THR A 261 -20.55 3.69 -8.77
CA THR A 261 -21.79 3.94 -9.53
C THR A 261 -21.94 5.41 -9.93
N ALA A 262 -21.03 6.27 -9.48
CA ALA A 262 -20.99 7.69 -9.84
C ALA A 262 -19.53 8.12 -10.05
N ARG A 263 -19.34 9.09 -10.95
CA ARG A 263 -18.04 9.71 -11.25
C ARG A 263 -17.46 10.38 -10.01
N GLU A 264 -18.28 11.13 -9.32
CA GLU A 264 -17.89 11.94 -8.15
C GLU A 264 -17.32 11.07 -7.02
N THR A 265 -17.93 9.92 -6.76
CA THR A 265 -17.46 8.97 -5.73
C THR A 265 -16.11 8.35 -6.11
N LEU A 266 -15.88 8.09 -7.39
CA LEU A 266 -14.61 7.58 -7.90
C LEU A 266 -13.51 8.66 -7.82
N VAL A 267 -13.80 9.88 -8.25
CA VAL A 267 -12.86 11.02 -8.18
C VAL A 267 -12.51 11.35 -6.73
N LYS A 268 -13.52 11.39 -5.85
CA LYS A 268 -13.30 11.59 -4.41
C LYS A 268 -12.37 10.53 -3.83
N MET A 269 -12.58 9.25 -4.14
CA MET A 269 -11.71 8.16 -3.69
C MET A 269 -10.27 8.35 -4.17
N ILE A 270 -10.05 8.77 -5.42
CA ILE A 270 -8.69 8.99 -5.97
C ILE A 270 -8.01 10.14 -5.21
N ASN A 271 -8.70 11.26 -5.01
CA ASN A 271 -8.17 12.42 -4.31
C ASN A 271 -7.81 12.10 -2.85
N GLU A 272 -8.73 11.45 -2.12
CA GLU A 272 -8.50 11.02 -0.74
C GLU A 272 -7.34 10.03 -0.62
N TYR A 273 -7.19 9.15 -1.62
CA TYR A 273 -6.09 8.20 -1.62
C TYR A 273 -4.74 8.86 -1.87
N ILE A 274 -4.64 9.80 -2.81
CA ILE A 274 -3.36 10.50 -3.09
C ILE A 274 -2.95 11.34 -1.86
N GLU A 275 -3.91 12.00 -1.22
CA GLU A 275 -3.66 12.70 0.04
C GLU A 275 -3.15 11.77 1.15
N TYR A 276 -3.82 10.63 1.34
CA TYR A 276 -3.39 9.59 2.25
C TYR A 276 -1.99 9.04 1.90
N TYR A 277 -1.73 8.77 0.62
CA TYR A 277 -0.46 8.25 0.13
C TYR A 277 0.70 9.20 0.45
N ASN A 278 0.53 10.48 0.18
CA ASN A 278 1.56 11.49 0.41
C ASN A 278 1.79 11.74 1.91
N ASN A 279 0.75 11.81 2.72
CA ASN A 279 0.84 12.36 4.08
C ASN A 279 0.72 11.32 5.21
N GLN A 280 0.20 10.11 4.93
CA GLN A 280 -0.10 9.14 6.00
C GLN A 280 0.42 7.74 5.71
N ARG A 281 0.68 7.40 4.43
CA ARG A 281 1.10 6.06 4.05
C ARG A 281 2.60 5.87 4.28
N LEU A 282 2.96 5.11 5.31
CA LEU A 282 4.35 4.77 5.61
C LEU A 282 4.97 3.89 4.51
N GLN A 283 6.24 4.16 4.18
CA GLN A 283 7.01 3.42 3.18
C GLN A 283 8.37 2.98 3.75
N ARG A 284 8.66 1.68 3.71
CA ARG A 284 9.91 1.11 4.25
C ARG A 284 11.15 1.59 3.52
N ASN A 285 11.06 1.76 2.20
CA ASN A 285 12.14 2.30 1.38
C ASN A 285 12.47 3.76 1.69
N LEU A 286 11.61 4.47 2.42
CA LEU A 286 11.84 5.81 2.94
C LEU A 286 12.23 5.83 4.43
N GLY A 287 12.57 4.68 5.03
CA GLY A 287 12.87 4.57 6.45
C GLY A 287 11.63 4.62 7.34
N VAL A 288 10.51 4.02 6.90
CA VAL A 288 9.19 4.02 7.59
C VAL A 288 8.65 5.45 7.77
N LEU A 289 8.93 6.31 6.80
CA LEU A 289 8.39 7.66 6.69
C LEU A 289 7.28 7.71 5.62
N THR A 290 6.45 8.74 5.70
CA THR A 290 5.58 9.11 4.58
C THR A 290 6.38 9.88 3.52
N PRO A 291 5.92 9.94 2.26
CA PRO A 291 6.54 10.78 1.23
C PRO A 291 6.77 12.24 1.67
N MET A 292 5.77 12.87 2.27
CA MET A 292 5.86 14.26 2.70
C MET A 292 6.77 14.46 3.93
N GLU A 293 6.87 13.49 4.85
CA GLU A 293 7.87 13.53 5.92
C GLU A 293 9.29 13.49 5.34
N LYS A 294 9.55 12.57 4.40
CA LYS A 294 10.85 12.48 3.72
C LYS A 294 11.20 13.77 2.99
N HIS A 295 10.22 14.37 2.28
CA HIS A 295 10.39 15.67 1.60
C HIS A 295 10.74 16.80 2.56
N LYS A 296 10.01 16.91 3.68
CA LYS A 296 10.24 17.93 4.70
C LYS A 296 11.59 17.78 5.38
N HIS A 297 12.00 16.54 5.69
CA HIS A 297 13.32 16.28 6.28
C HIS A 297 14.45 16.80 5.40
N TYR A 298 14.37 16.60 4.08
CA TYR A 298 15.37 17.15 3.16
C TYR A 298 15.45 18.68 3.25
N LYS A 299 14.28 19.36 3.19
CA LYS A 299 14.23 20.83 3.26
C LYS A 299 14.72 21.43 4.57
N MET A 300 14.75 20.65 5.66
CA MET A 300 15.27 21.11 6.96
C MET A 300 16.79 20.96 7.06
N VAL A 301 17.40 20.11 6.25
CA VAL A 301 18.83 19.78 6.29
C VAL A 301 19.62 20.46 5.18
N ALA A 302 18.95 20.79 4.05
CA ALA A 302 19.51 21.52 2.93
C ALA A 302 19.43 23.04 3.14
#